data_a11226f81d76ccd29b6542e335f2a374
#
_entry.id   a11226f81d76ccd29b6542e335f2a374
#
_cell.length_a   1.000
_cell.length_b   1.000
_cell.length_c   1.000
_cell.angle_alpha   90.00
_cell.angle_beta   90.00
_cell.angle_gamma   90.00
#
_symmetry.space_group_name_H-M   'P 1'
#
loop_
_entity.id
_entity.type
_entity.pdbx_description
1 polymer ?
#
loop_
_entity_poly.entity_id
_entity_poly.type
_entity_poly.pdbx_seq_one_letter_code
_entity_poly.pdbx_strand_id
1 'polypeptide(L)'
;MAKCMVAIFIGFMLLIAGCQQETKDTDASKTNVQTTLDTTKAKLAKLINLSVFKPTHVKYHYTFIDNSGQNERLSVPGPSDSYLQAVLYFDTVTFDSLQKRYHTIEYTSPGYTFQEFDFDWLDATAKEELHKSDTSYHGHRDYFFGLGPTGKLWFLNNKVLLMKSSN
;
A
#
# COMPACT_ATOMS: atom_id res chain seq x y z
N MET A 1 -64.28 -1.53 56.59
CA MET A 1 -64.62 -2.95 56.38
C MET A 1 -64.09 -3.32 54.97
N ALA A 2 -62.97 -3.89 54.87
CA ALA A 2 -62.52 -4.54 53.63
C ALA A 2 -61.33 -5.40 53.94
N LYS A 3 -61.43 -6.70 53.69
CA LYS A 3 -60.55 -7.74 54.07
C LYS A 3 -59.31 -7.84 53.21
N CYS A 4 -58.14 -7.98 53.85
CA CYS A 4 -56.89 -8.43 53.28
C CYS A 4 -57.05 -9.79 52.59
N MET A 5 -56.51 -9.91 51.36
CA MET A 5 -56.20 -11.17 50.75
C MET A 5 -54.75 -11.12 50.33
N VAL A 6 -53.93 -11.81 51.11
CA VAL A 6 -52.52 -12.06 50.81
C VAL A 6 -52.46 -13.27 49.85
N ALA A 7 -52.03 -13.01 48.62
CA ALA A 7 -51.76 -14.08 47.69
C ALA A 7 -50.24 -14.37 47.70
N ILE A 8 -49.87 -15.50 48.20
CA ILE A 8 -48.50 -16.06 48.22
C ILE A 8 -48.22 -16.60 46.82
N PHE A 9 -47.35 -15.92 46.08
CA PHE A 9 -46.83 -16.44 44.84
C PHE A 9 -45.49 -17.16 45.15
N ILE A 10 -45.55 -18.48 45.13
CA ILE A 10 -44.39 -19.36 45.19
C ILE A 10 -43.70 -19.25 43.86
N GLY A 11 -42.57 -18.54 43.86
CA GLY A 11 -41.68 -18.44 42.68
C GLY A 11 -40.98 -19.75 42.40
N PHE A 12 -41.33 -20.37 41.30
CA PHE A 12 -40.65 -21.53 40.75
C PHE A 12 -39.32 -21.08 40.10
N MET A 13 -38.25 -21.22 40.83
CA MET A 13 -36.91 -20.87 40.38
C MET A 13 -36.40 -21.97 39.44
N LEU A 14 -36.66 -21.81 38.11
CA LEU A 14 -36.04 -22.65 37.09
C LEU A 14 -34.57 -22.27 36.94
N LEU A 15 -33.73 -23.12 37.49
CA LEU A 15 -32.29 -23.12 37.20
C LEU A 15 -32.10 -23.52 35.75
N ILE A 16 -31.99 -22.54 34.88
CA ILE A 16 -31.50 -22.75 33.51
C ILE A 16 -29.97 -22.88 33.64
N ALA A 17 -29.45 -24.11 33.70
CA ALA A 17 -28.06 -24.39 33.46
C ALA A 17 -27.76 -24.03 32.00
N GLY A 18 -27.36 -22.79 31.75
CA GLY A 18 -26.84 -22.37 30.47
C GLY A 18 -25.54 -23.14 30.23
N CYS A 19 -25.57 -24.11 29.34
CA CYS A 19 -24.35 -24.56 28.68
C CYS A 19 -23.71 -23.33 28.04
N GLN A 20 -22.66 -22.79 28.63
CA GLN A 20 -21.71 -21.94 27.93
C GLN A 20 -21.05 -22.82 26.87
N GLN A 21 -21.63 -22.78 25.69
CA GLN A 21 -20.98 -23.21 24.48
C GLN A 21 -19.82 -22.21 24.31
N GLU A 22 -18.61 -22.63 24.73
CA GLU A 22 -17.39 -21.94 24.28
C GLU A 22 -17.46 -21.93 22.75
N THR A 23 -17.92 -20.82 22.18
CA THR A 23 -17.64 -20.49 20.81
C THR A 23 -16.11 -20.38 20.79
N LYS A 24 -15.44 -21.46 20.35
CA LYS A 24 -14.10 -21.35 19.82
C LYS A 24 -14.16 -20.18 18.85
N ASP A 25 -13.65 -19.04 19.27
CA ASP A 25 -13.32 -17.95 18.37
C ASP A 25 -12.42 -18.59 17.30
N THR A 26 -13.04 -18.86 16.17
CA THR A 26 -12.33 -19.17 14.95
C THR A 26 -11.46 -17.96 14.73
N ASP A 27 -10.16 -18.10 14.96
CA ASP A 27 -9.15 -17.08 14.72
C ASP A 27 -9.50 -16.41 13.39
N ALA A 28 -10.10 -15.22 13.50
CA ALA A 28 -10.24 -14.36 12.35
C ALA A 28 -8.83 -14.17 11.83
N SER A 29 -8.53 -14.76 10.68
CA SER A 29 -7.25 -14.67 9.99
C SER A 29 -6.70 -13.27 10.22
N LYS A 30 -5.70 -13.15 11.09
CA LYS A 30 -5.00 -11.89 11.31
C LYS A 30 -4.46 -11.50 9.94
N THR A 31 -5.08 -10.50 9.35
CA THR A 31 -4.63 -9.97 8.06
C THR A 31 -3.26 -9.37 8.33
N ASN A 32 -2.19 -10.11 8.00
CA ASN A 32 -0.80 -9.68 8.14
C ASN A 32 -0.43 -8.59 7.12
N VAL A 33 -1.41 -7.82 6.66
CA VAL A 33 -1.26 -6.75 5.69
C VAL A 33 -1.24 -5.41 6.41
N GLN A 34 -0.12 -4.72 6.31
CA GLN A 34 0.03 -3.35 6.81
C GLN A 34 0.09 -2.40 5.61
N THR A 35 -0.82 -1.43 5.59
CA THR A 35 -0.89 -0.43 4.54
C THR A 35 -0.73 0.96 5.14
N THR A 36 0.16 1.77 4.56
CA THR A 36 0.46 3.12 5.01
C THR A 36 0.43 4.10 3.84
N LEU A 37 -0.38 5.16 3.95
CA LEU A 37 -0.29 6.34 3.11
C LEU A 37 0.49 7.42 3.88
N ASP A 38 1.61 7.91 3.34
CA ASP A 38 2.51 8.83 4.04
C ASP A 38 3.12 9.86 3.06
N THR A 39 3.63 10.94 3.62
CA THR A 39 4.30 12.03 2.88
C THR A 39 5.71 12.31 3.41
N THR A 40 6.21 11.48 4.31
CA THR A 40 7.50 11.69 4.98
C THR A 40 8.66 11.22 4.11
N LYS A 41 9.45 12.15 3.56
CA LYS A 41 10.65 11.84 2.75
C LYS A 41 11.64 10.92 3.47
N ALA A 42 11.88 11.15 4.75
CA ALA A 42 12.83 10.36 5.53
C ALA A 42 12.41 8.88 5.68
N LYS A 43 11.10 8.60 5.72
CA LYS A 43 10.60 7.22 5.73
C LYS A 43 10.72 6.59 4.34
N LEU A 44 10.33 7.32 3.29
CA LEU A 44 10.46 6.84 1.91
C LEU A 44 11.93 6.56 1.54
N ALA A 45 12.87 7.38 2.03
CA ALA A 45 14.32 7.19 1.80
C ALA A 45 14.89 5.88 2.39
N LYS A 46 14.14 5.20 3.27
CA LYS A 46 14.49 3.85 3.75
C LYS A 46 14.05 2.74 2.77
N LEU A 47 13.13 3.04 1.87
CA LEU A 47 12.58 2.10 0.90
C LEU A 47 13.21 2.25 -0.48
N ILE A 48 13.63 3.48 -0.83
CA ILE A 48 14.20 3.84 -2.12
C ILE A 48 15.36 4.83 -1.98
N ASN A 49 16.19 4.93 -3.01
CA ASN A 49 17.30 5.88 -3.03
C ASN A 49 16.84 7.28 -3.49
N LEU A 50 16.80 8.24 -2.58
CA LEU A 50 16.51 9.64 -2.89
C LEU A 50 17.77 10.53 -2.88
N SER A 51 18.98 9.97 -2.88
CA SER A 51 20.23 10.73 -2.76
C SER A 51 20.65 11.41 -4.07
N VAL A 52 20.37 10.78 -5.22
CA VAL A 52 20.77 11.27 -6.55
C VAL A 52 19.84 12.38 -7.02
N PHE A 53 18.53 12.15 -6.95
CA PHE A 53 17.50 13.11 -7.30
C PHE A 53 16.59 13.32 -6.10
N LYS A 54 16.71 14.51 -5.48
CA LYS A 54 16.00 14.83 -4.25
C LYS A 54 14.66 15.48 -4.57
N PRO A 55 13.52 14.81 -4.31
CA PRO A 55 12.22 15.44 -4.51
C PRO A 55 11.99 16.56 -3.52
N THR A 56 11.22 17.57 -3.92
CA THR A 56 10.76 18.66 -3.04
C THR A 56 9.79 18.11 -2.00
N HIS A 57 8.86 17.27 -2.43
CA HIS A 57 7.97 16.53 -1.55
C HIS A 57 7.58 15.17 -2.18
N VAL A 58 6.97 14.32 -1.38
CA VAL A 58 6.58 12.96 -1.76
C VAL A 58 5.21 12.64 -1.22
N LYS A 59 4.51 11.74 -1.91
CA LYS A 59 3.33 11.05 -1.40
C LYS A 59 3.44 9.60 -1.82
N TYR A 60 3.22 8.67 -0.91
CA TYR A 60 3.38 7.26 -1.24
C TYR A 60 2.44 6.37 -0.44
N HIS A 61 2.15 5.24 -1.01
CA HIS A 61 1.39 4.15 -0.44
C HIS A 61 2.31 2.92 -0.38
N TYR A 62 2.52 2.43 0.83
CA TYR A 62 3.35 1.25 1.07
C TYR A 62 2.52 0.16 1.71
N THR A 63 2.51 -1.00 1.11
CA THR A 63 1.86 -2.20 1.63
C THR A 63 2.91 -3.24 1.92
N PHE A 64 2.88 -3.77 3.13
CA PHE A 64 3.71 -4.90 3.55
C PHE A 64 2.78 -6.06 3.91
N ILE A 65 3.06 -7.23 3.34
CA ILE A 65 2.34 -8.48 3.61
C ILE A 65 3.30 -9.41 4.33
N ASP A 66 3.04 -9.62 5.60
CA ASP A 66 3.82 -10.57 6.40
C ASP A 66 3.29 -11.99 6.19
N ASN A 67 4.01 -12.79 5.45
CA ASN A 67 3.70 -14.20 5.22
C ASN A 67 4.35 -15.12 6.28
N SER A 68 4.99 -14.55 7.30
CA SER A 68 5.56 -15.33 8.40
C SER A 68 4.43 -16.01 9.20
N GLY A 69 4.48 -17.34 9.28
CA GLY A 69 3.49 -18.11 10.04
C GLY A 69 2.30 -18.66 9.26
N GLN A 70 2.19 -18.42 7.96
CA GLN A 70 1.12 -19.02 7.15
C GLN A 70 1.36 -20.48 6.74
N ASN A 71 2.57 -21.01 6.94
CA ASN A 71 2.90 -22.40 6.63
C ASN A 71 3.05 -23.24 7.90
N GLU A 72 1.96 -23.79 8.40
CA GLU A 72 1.98 -24.71 9.54
C GLU A 72 2.75 -26.02 9.27
N ARG A 73 3.03 -26.34 8.03
CA ARG A 73 3.71 -27.59 7.62
C ARG A 73 5.21 -27.46 7.43
N LEU A 74 5.76 -26.29 7.30
CA LEU A 74 7.19 -26.06 7.14
C LEU A 74 7.58 -24.93 8.07
N SER A 75 8.53 -25.18 8.97
CA SER A 75 9.08 -24.18 9.89
C SER A 75 9.92 -23.08 9.23
N VAL A 76 9.78 -22.89 7.93
CA VAL A 76 10.43 -21.83 7.18
C VAL A 76 9.39 -20.74 6.89
N PRO A 77 9.54 -19.53 7.43
CA PRO A 77 8.68 -18.41 7.09
C PRO A 77 8.66 -18.21 5.56
N GLY A 78 7.46 -18.06 5.00
CA GLY A 78 7.34 -17.64 3.60
C GLY A 78 7.94 -16.25 3.39
N PRO A 79 8.42 -15.91 2.18
CA PRO A 79 8.90 -14.57 1.88
C PRO A 79 7.77 -13.57 2.09
N SER A 80 8.08 -12.45 2.75
CA SER A 80 7.13 -11.34 2.90
C SER A 80 7.10 -10.54 1.60
N ASP A 81 5.91 -10.15 1.18
CA ASP A 81 5.72 -9.32 0.00
C ASP A 81 5.59 -7.85 0.36
N SER A 82 6.04 -6.98 -0.52
CA SER A 82 5.85 -5.55 -0.36
C SER A 82 5.52 -4.86 -1.67
N TYR A 83 4.66 -3.86 -1.60
CA TYR A 83 4.25 -3.04 -2.72
C TYR A 83 4.44 -1.57 -2.37
N LEU A 84 5.12 -0.84 -3.24
CA LEU A 84 5.31 0.60 -3.11
C LEU A 84 4.74 1.28 -4.35
N GLN A 85 3.86 2.25 -4.13
CA GLN A 85 3.40 3.22 -5.11
C GLN A 85 3.77 4.60 -4.58
N ALA A 86 4.38 5.47 -5.38
CA ALA A 86 4.72 6.81 -4.93
C ALA A 86 4.61 7.85 -6.04
N VAL A 87 4.41 9.10 -5.62
CA VAL A 87 4.57 10.31 -6.43
C VAL A 87 5.72 11.10 -5.83
N LEU A 88 6.74 11.35 -6.65
CA LEU A 88 7.86 12.22 -6.32
C LEU A 88 7.67 13.53 -7.06
N TYR A 89 7.66 14.66 -6.34
CA TYR A 89 7.53 16.00 -6.91
C TYR A 89 8.88 16.67 -6.92
N PHE A 90 9.23 17.30 -8.01
CA PHE A 90 10.52 17.95 -8.21
C PHE A 90 10.35 19.43 -8.55
N ASP A 91 11.37 20.23 -8.27
CA ASP A 91 11.53 21.49 -8.95
C ASP A 91 11.94 21.26 -10.42
N THR A 92 11.71 22.26 -11.28
CA THR A 92 11.94 22.14 -12.73
C THR A 92 13.38 21.78 -13.05
N VAL A 93 14.37 22.37 -12.36
CA VAL A 93 15.79 22.15 -12.63
C VAL A 93 16.19 20.69 -12.33
N THR A 94 15.76 20.19 -11.21
CA THR A 94 16.02 18.79 -10.81
C THR A 94 15.29 17.82 -11.75
N PHE A 95 14.06 18.14 -12.14
CA PHE A 95 13.27 17.32 -13.06
C PHE A 95 13.89 17.24 -14.45
N ASP A 96 14.29 18.37 -15.03
CA ASP A 96 14.95 18.42 -16.33
C ASP A 96 16.28 17.64 -16.31
N SER A 97 17.04 17.75 -15.21
CA SER A 97 18.27 16.97 -15.03
C SER A 97 17.99 15.47 -14.99
N LEU A 98 16.94 15.05 -14.30
CA LEU A 98 16.49 13.66 -14.23
C LEU A 98 16.09 13.14 -15.61
N GLN A 99 15.21 13.86 -16.33
CA GLN A 99 14.80 13.49 -17.69
C GLN A 99 16.00 13.40 -18.62
N LYS A 100 16.90 14.38 -18.62
CA LYS A 100 18.12 14.37 -19.43
C LYS A 100 18.96 13.12 -19.18
N ARG A 101 19.07 12.70 -17.92
CA ARG A 101 19.78 11.47 -17.56
C ARG A 101 19.13 10.23 -18.15
N TYR A 102 17.81 10.14 -18.10
CA TYR A 102 17.08 9.03 -18.70
C TYR A 102 17.22 9.00 -20.23
N HIS A 103 17.18 10.15 -20.88
CA HIS A 103 17.41 10.24 -22.34
C HIS A 103 18.82 9.83 -22.79
N THR A 104 19.80 9.83 -21.89
CA THR A 104 21.17 9.37 -22.23
C THR A 104 21.37 7.87 -22.03
N ILE A 105 20.42 7.18 -21.40
CA ILE A 105 20.46 5.74 -21.24
C ILE A 105 19.84 5.11 -22.48
N GLU A 106 20.52 4.11 -23.06
CA GLU A 106 19.95 3.35 -24.18
C GLU A 106 18.62 2.72 -23.73
N TYR A 107 17.55 3.12 -24.40
CA TYR A 107 16.19 2.84 -23.94
C TYR A 107 15.46 2.00 -24.97
N THR A 108 15.14 0.80 -24.59
CA THR A 108 14.06 0.03 -25.24
C THR A 108 12.79 0.21 -24.45
N SER A 109 11.72 0.69 -25.07
CA SER A 109 10.42 0.87 -24.39
C SER A 109 10.06 -0.42 -23.64
N PRO A 110 9.83 -0.37 -22.32
CA PRO A 110 9.54 -1.57 -21.53
C PRO A 110 8.11 -2.09 -21.76
N GLY A 111 7.32 -1.43 -22.62
CA GLY A 111 5.92 -1.77 -22.85
C GLY A 111 4.98 -1.41 -21.69
N TYR A 112 5.40 -0.51 -20.79
CA TYR A 112 4.53 -0.05 -19.70
C TYR A 112 3.40 0.80 -20.25
N THR A 113 2.26 0.73 -19.58
CA THR A 113 1.07 1.50 -19.91
C THR A 113 0.71 2.42 -18.74
N PHE A 114 0.02 3.53 -19.04
CA PHE A 114 -0.38 4.48 -18.00
C PHE A 114 -1.34 3.85 -16.98
N GLN A 115 -2.12 2.83 -17.37
CA GLN A 115 -3.04 2.13 -16.50
C GLN A 115 -2.33 1.46 -15.30
N GLU A 116 -1.08 1.05 -15.47
CA GLU A 116 -0.29 0.47 -14.38
C GLU A 116 0.00 1.49 -13.26
N PHE A 117 -0.04 2.79 -13.59
CA PHE A 117 0.25 3.90 -12.69
C PHE A 117 -1.00 4.68 -12.26
N ASP A 118 -2.19 4.26 -12.66
CA ASP A 118 -3.45 4.90 -12.27
C ASP A 118 -3.85 4.45 -10.85
N PHE A 119 -3.08 4.93 -9.87
CA PHE A 119 -3.31 4.60 -8.48
C PHE A 119 -4.58 5.27 -7.95
N ASP A 120 -5.42 4.54 -7.23
CA ASP A 120 -6.71 5.03 -6.70
C ASP A 120 -6.57 6.31 -5.86
N TRP A 121 -5.45 6.46 -5.16
CA TRP A 121 -5.16 7.56 -4.25
C TRP A 121 -4.51 8.79 -4.91
N LEU A 122 -4.26 8.78 -6.21
CA LEU A 122 -3.77 9.95 -6.94
C LEU A 122 -4.81 11.09 -6.88
N ASP A 123 -4.29 12.32 -6.80
CA ASP A 123 -5.14 13.50 -6.97
C ASP A 123 -5.63 13.66 -8.42
N ALA A 124 -6.70 14.43 -8.59
CA ALA A 124 -7.34 14.61 -9.89
C ALA A 124 -6.38 15.19 -10.95
N THR A 125 -5.47 16.08 -10.55
CA THR A 125 -4.49 16.70 -11.46
C THR A 125 -3.49 15.68 -11.96
N ALA A 126 -2.96 14.85 -11.08
CA ALA A 126 -2.02 13.79 -11.45
C ALA A 126 -2.69 12.73 -12.33
N LYS A 127 -3.95 12.37 -12.07
CA LYS A 127 -4.74 11.46 -12.93
C LYS A 127 -4.97 12.04 -14.30
N GLU A 128 -5.35 13.31 -14.39
CA GLU A 128 -5.57 13.99 -15.68
C GLU A 128 -4.27 14.05 -16.50
N GLU A 129 -3.14 14.39 -15.88
CA GLU A 129 -1.83 14.38 -16.55
C GLU A 129 -1.46 12.98 -17.02
N LEU A 130 -1.69 11.96 -16.17
CA LEU A 130 -1.41 10.56 -16.50
C LEU A 130 -2.20 10.09 -17.73
N HIS A 131 -3.50 10.36 -17.76
CA HIS A 131 -4.35 9.96 -18.88
C HIS A 131 -4.04 10.71 -20.18
N LYS A 132 -3.47 11.92 -20.10
CA LYS A 132 -2.97 12.66 -21.26
C LYS A 132 -1.60 12.17 -21.76
N SER A 133 -0.85 11.49 -20.93
CA SER A 133 0.48 10.95 -21.22
C SER A 133 0.42 9.49 -21.70
N ASP A 134 -0.44 9.18 -22.64
CA ASP A 134 -0.76 7.80 -23.04
C ASP A 134 0.34 7.09 -23.86
N THR A 135 1.46 7.78 -24.12
CA THR A 135 2.53 7.24 -24.94
C THR A 135 3.56 6.47 -24.11
N SER A 136 4.11 5.42 -24.69
CA SER A 136 5.14 4.59 -24.05
C SER A 136 6.44 5.33 -23.70
N TYR A 137 6.62 6.56 -24.21
CA TYR A 137 7.79 7.40 -23.90
C TYR A 137 7.84 7.92 -22.47
N HIS A 138 6.73 7.88 -21.74
CA HIS A 138 6.68 8.30 -20.33
C HIS A 138 7.08 7.19 -19.35
N GLY A 139 6.99 5.93 -19.78
CA GLY A 139 7.29 4.77 -18.95
C GLY A 139 8.76 4.36 -19.03
N HIS A 140 9.40 4.14 -17.88
CA HIS A 140 10.81 3.78 -17.78
C HIS A 140 11.05 2.71 -16.71
N ARG A 141 12.13 1.93 -16.87
CA ARG A 141 12.67 1.14 -15.77
C ARG A 141 13.37 2.04 -14.78
N ASP A 142 13.49 1.58 -13.54
CA ASP A 142 14.27 2.31 -12.56
C ASP A 142 15.78 2.12 -12.77
N TYR A 143 16.50 3.26 -12.78
CA TYR A 143 17.97 3.28 -12.82
C TYR A 143 18.57 4.08 -11.66
N PHE A 144 17.80 4.90 -10.97
CA PHE A 144 18.32 5.87 -10.01
C PHE A 144 17.71 5.79 -8.61
N PHE A 145 16.52 5.20 -8.47
CA PHE A 145 15.82 5.17 -7.21
C PHE A 145 16.00 3.85 -6.43
N GLY A 146 16.73 2.89 -7.00
CA GLY A 146 17.04 1.64 -6.31
C GLY A 146 15.83 0.74 -6.09
N LEU A 147 14.85 0.79 -6.99
CA LEU A 147 13.66 -0.04 -6.90
C LEU A 147 13.93 -1.51 -7.24
N GLY A 148 15.08 -1.81 -7.87
CA GLY A 148 15.42 -3.15 -8.33
C GLY A 148 14.72 -3.52 -9.65
N PRO A 149 14.74 -4.81 -10.03
CA PRO A 149 14.31 -5.27 -11.35
C PRO A 149 12.81 -5.09 -11.62
N THR A 150 12.00 -5.01 -10.57
CA THR A 150 10.54 -4.80 -10.66
C THR A 150 10.14 -3.33 -10.62
N GLY A 151 11.13 -2.43 -10.49
CA GLY A 151 10.90 -0.99 -10.39
C GLY A 151 10.49 -0.36 -11.72
N LYS A 152 9.39 0.37 -11.69
CA LYS A 152 8.82 1.05 -12.85
C LYS A 152 8.56 2.52 -12.52
N LEU A 153 8.75 3.37 -13.52
CA LEU A 153 8.55 4.81 -13.42
C LEU A 153 7.66 5.31 -14.55
N TRP A 154 6.93 6.39 -14.28
CA TRP A 154 6.17 7.13 -15.28
C TRP A 154 6.36 8.64 -15.06
N PHE A 155 6.83 9.33 -16.10
CA PHE A 155 7.08 10.77 -16.04
C PHE A 155 5.82 11.57 -16.33
N LEU A 156 5.53 12.52 -15.45
CA LEU A 156 4.52 13.57 -15.61
C LEU A 156 5.20 14.93 -15.56
N ASN A 157 4.43 16.01 -15.56
CA ASN A 157 4.99 17.37 -15.45
C ASN A 157 5.54 17.61 -14.03
N ASN A 158 6.86 17.75 -13.91
CA ASN A 158 7.58 17.92 -12.65
C ASN A 158 7.29 16.85 -11.59
N LYS A 159 6.80 15.69 -12.02
CA LYS A 159 6.46 14.55 -11.14
C LYS A 159 6.93 13.25 -11.77
N VAL A 160 7.23 12.30 -10.91
CA VAL A 160 7.47 10.91 -11.29
C VAL A 160 6.57 10.02 -10.45
N LEU A 161 5.72 9.25 -11.12
CA LEU A 161 5.07 8.12 -10.49
C LEU A 161 6.06 6.96 -10.48
N LEU A 162 6.10 6.23 -9.37
CA LEU A 162 6.91 5.03 -9.28
C LEU A 162 6.15 3.90 -8.60
N MET A 163 6.47 2.69 -9.02
CA MET A 163 5.96 1.48 -8.38
C MET A 163 7.05 0.42 -8.29
N LYS A 164 6.95 -0.39 -7.23
CA LYS A 164 7.80 -1.54 -6.96
C LYS A 164 6.97 -2.63 -6.33
N SER A 165 7.18 -3.87 -6.77
CA SER A 165 6.74 -5.06 -6.04
C SER A 165 7.97 -5.87 -5.65
N SER A 166 8.00 -6.41 -4.42
CA SER A 166 8.90 -7.51 -4.10
C SER A 166 8.12 -8.80 -4.35
N ASN A 167 8.62 -9.62 -5.23
CA ASN A 167 8.25 -11.02 -5.31
C ASN A 167 9.36 -11.81 -4.66
#